data_0b52cc1dd7dbd52646f6524f86423039
#
_entry.id   0b52cc1dd7dbd52646f6524f86423039
#
_cell.length_a   1.000
_cell.length_b   1.000
_cell.length_c   1.000
_cell.angle_alpha   90.00
_cell.angle_beta   90.00
_cell.angle_gamma   90.00
#
_symmetry.space_group_name_H-M   'P 1'
#
loop_
_entity.id
_entity.type
_entity.pdbx_description
1 polymer ?
#
loop_
_entity_poly.entity_id
_entity_poly.type
_entity_poly.pdbx_seq_one_letter_code
_entity_poly.pdbx_strand_id
1 'polypeptide(L)'
;MSVITIARQFGAGGKTLGTRVAESLGYTLIDEQIVEMVALEADVTPELVDTIAQETGHEGIVQRFLRRFGPFSKGYVETAMEERPGYVNGDLYISLLHKVIPIFAEQGDVVIIGRGGQYILAERPDTFHFLMIANIENRIRFMMEHYNIDRKKAQAVIDKQNKRRLSLYRYFGRTDYDQAELYHLVLNMNRLQLDDAVQAVCRLVSR
;
A
#
# COMPACT_ATOMS: atom_id res chain seq x y z
N MET A 1 -4.21 -6.97 -18.47
CA MET A 1 -4.43 -6.86 -17.01
C MET A 1 -3.09 -6.59 -16.36
N SER A 2 -2.98 -5.55 -15.56
CA SER A 2 -1.71 -5.19 -14.91
C SER A 2 -1.90 -4.99 -13.42
N VAL A 3 -0.84 -5.25 -12.66
CA VAL A 3 -0.80 -5.02 -11.21
C VAL A 3 0.20 -3.91 -10.92
N ILE A 4 -0.17 -2.96 -10.10
CA ILE A 4 0.70 -1.87 -9.67
C ILE A 4 0.96 -1.99 -8.18
N THR A 5 2.22 -1.97 -7.76
CA THR A 5 2.59 -1.84 -6.35
C THR A 5 3.26 -0.49 -6.11
N ILE A 6 2.87 0.21 -5.06
CA ILE A 6 3.44 1.50 -4.69
C ILE A 6 4.06 1.40 -3.30
N ALA A 7 5.39 1.26 -3.25
CA ALA A 7 6.16 1.49 -2.03
C ALA A 7 6.40 2.99 -1.84
N ARG A 8 6.53 3.44 -0.60
CA ARG A 8 6.70 4.88 -0.34
C ARG A 8 7.36 5.16 1.00
N GLN A 9 8.11 6.23 1.07
CA GLN A 9 8.44 6.87 2.33
C GLN A 9 7.18 7.55 2.88
N PHE A 10 6.87 7.35 4.16
CA PHE A 10 5.63 7.89 4.74
C PHE A 10 5.60 9.43 4.64
N GLY A 11 4.48 9.98 4.21
CA GLY A 11 4.34 11.42 3.95
C GLY A 11 4.77 11.85 2.54
N ALA A 12 5.22 10.94 1.67
CA ALA A 12 5.56 11.27 0.29
C ALA A 12 4.33 11.31 -0.67
N GLY A 13 3.10 11.13 -0.17
CA GLY A 13 1.88 11.21 -0.99
C GLY A 13 1.46 9.91 -1.67
N GLY A 14 1.94 8.75 -1.21
CA GLY A 14 1.71 7.47 -1.88
C GLY A 14 0.23 7.06 -1.98
N LYS A 15 -0.59 7.34 -0.98
CA LYS A 15 -2.04 7.08 -1.05
C LYS A 15 -2.70 7.97 -2.09
N THR A 16 -2.37 9.26 -2.10
CA THR A 16 -2.91 10.22 -3.08
C THR A 16 -2.52 9.85 -4.51
N LEU A 17 -1.25 9.48 -4.75
CA LEU A 17 -0.81 8.98 -6.05
C LEU A 17 -1.60 7.73 -6.44
N GLY A 18 -1.66 6.73 -5.57
CA GLY A 18 -2.33 5.46 -5.85
C GLY A 18 -3.81 5.62 -6.16
N THR A 19 -4.53 6.48 -5.41
CA THR A 19 -5.93 6.81 -5.69
C THR A 19 -6.09 7.40 -7.09
N ARG A 20 -5.28 8.39 -7.44
CA ARG A 20 -5.38 9.06 -8.74
C ARG A 20 -4.95 8.17 -9.92
N VAL A 21 -3.96 7.31 -9.73
CA VAL A 21 -3.56 6.30 -10.73
C VAL A 21 -4.69 5.29 -10.94
N ALA A 22 -5.29 4.79 -9.85
CA ALA A 22 -6.41 3.85 -9.92
C ALA A 22 -7.61 4.48 -10.65
N GLU A 23 -7.98 5.70 -10.31
CA GLU A 23 -9.05 6.46 -11.00
C GLU A 23 -8.75 6.66 -12.49
N SER A 24 -7.50 7.04 -12.83
CA SER A 24 -7.10 7.32 -14.22
C SER A 24 -7.08 6.08 -15.11
N LEU A 25 -6.77 4.90 -14.53
CA LEU A 25 -6.69 3.63 -15.26
C LEU A 25 -7.96 2.79 -15.16
N GLY A 26 -8.91 3.16 -14.29
CA GLY A 26 -10.08 2.35 -13.96
C GLY A 26 -9.73 1.12 -13.11
N TYR A 27 -8.64 1.17 -12.34
CA TYR A 27 -8.14 0.09 -11.50
C TYR A 27 -8.74 0.13 -10.09
N THR A 28 -8.80 -1.00 -9.43
CA THR A 28 -9.20 -1.09 -8.03
C THR A 28 -8.03 -0.71 -7.11
N LEU A 29 -8.27 0.22 -6.18
CA LEU A 29 -7.28 0.60 -5.17
C LEU A 29 -7.35 -0.35 -3.99
N ILE A 30 -6.22 -0.98 -3.67
CA ILE A 30 -6.01 -1.83 -2.50
C ILE A 30 -4.99 -1.14 -1.59
N ASP A 31 -5.50 -0.42 -0.61
CA ASP A 31 -4.63 0.27 0.34
C ASP A 31 -4.23 -0.65 1.52
N GLU A 32 -3.29 -0.15 2.32
CA GLU A 32 -2.75 -0.90 3.45
C GLU A 32 -3.81 -1.29 4.50
N GLN A 33 -4.88 -0.52 4.62
CA GLN A 33 -5.96 -0.81 5.57
C GLN A 33 -6.79 -2.01 5.09
N ILE A 34 -7.08 -2.08 3.80
CA ILE A 34 -7.80 -3.21 3.20
C ILE A 34 -6.99 -4.50 3.38
N VAL A 35 -5.70 -4.47 3.05
CA VAL A 35 -4.82 -5.64 3.23
C VAL A 35 -4.75 -6.07 4.70
N GLU A 36 -4.65 -5.12 5.62
CA GLU A 36 -4.58 -5.40 7.05
C GLU A 36 -5.89 -5.99 7.59
N MET A 37 -7.03 -5.47 7.14
CA MET A 37 -8.34 -5.99 7.53
C MET A 37 -8.56 -7.41 7.05
N VAL A 38 -8.25 -7.70 5.78
CA VAL A 38 -8.36 -9.07 5.23
C VAL A 38 -7.43 -10.02 5.95
N ALA A 39 -6.20 -9.61 6.25
CA ALA A 39 -5.26 -10.44 7.00
C ALA A 39 -5.76 -10.74 8.42
N LEU A 40 -6.37 -9.78 9.11
CA LEU A 40 -6.95 -9.96 10.45
C LEU A 40 -8.20 -10.85 10.43
N GLU A 41 -9.08 -10.69 9.47
CA GLU A 41 -10.25 -11.59 9.29
C GLU A 41 -9.83 -13.01 8.95
N ALA A 42 -8.79 -13.17 8.14
CA ALA A 42 -8.24 -14.49 7.80
C ALA A 42 -7.65 -15.22 9.00
N ASP A 43 -7.11 -14.50 10.00
CA ASP A 43 -6.62 -15.10 11.25
C ASP A 43 -7.77 -15.53 12.17
N VAL A 44 -8.91 -14.85 12.10
CA VAL A 44 -10.12 -15.18 12.91
C VAL A 44 -10.91 -16.34 12.31
N THR A 45 -10.87 -16.52 10.99
CA THR A 45 -11.57 -17.62 10.30
C THR A 45 -10.73 -18.18 9.16
N PRO A 46 -9.95 -19.27 9.39
CA PRO A 46 -9.18 -19.95 8.34
C PRO A 46 -10.03 -20.32 7.12
N GLU A 47 -11.32 -20.64 7.34
CA GLU A 47 -12.29 -20.91 6.28
C GLU A 47 -12.53 -19.70 5.36
N LEU A 48 -12.36 -18.48 5.85
CA LEU A 48 -12.50 -17.27 5.02
C LEU A 48 -11.36 -17.15 4.01
N VAL A 49 -10.13 -17.52 4.39
CA VAL A 49 -8.98 -17.56 3.47
C VAL A 49 -9.19 -18.59 2.39
N ASP A 50 -9.69 -19.78 2.76
CA ASP A 50 -9.99 -20.85 1.79
C ASP A 50 -11.19 -20.49 0.91
N THR A 51 -12.20 -19.81 1.46
CA THR A 51 -13.34 -19.29 0.70
C THR A 51 -12.91 -18.18 -0.26
N ILE A 52 -12.02 -17.30 0.17
CA ILE A 52 -11.41 -16.26 -0.70
C ILE A 52 -10.61 -16.90 -1.83
N ALA A 53 -9.85 -17.94 -1.54
CA ALA A 53 -9.06 -18.67 -2.53
C ALA A 53 -9.93 -19.52 -3.50
N GLN A 54 -11.08 -20.02 -3.07
CA GLN A 54 -11.98 -20.85 -3.87
C GLN A 54 -13.05 -20.07 -4.64
N GLU A 55 -13.50 -18.91 -4.13
CA GLU A 55 -14.48 -18.04 -4.80
C GLU A 55 -13.85 -17.05 -5.80
N THR A 56 -12.86 -17.46 -6.56
CA THR A 56 -12.23 -16.63 -7.63
C THR A 56 -13.15 -16.38 -8.83
N GLY A 57 -14.41 -16.16 -8.59
CA GLY A 57 -15.40 -15.52 -9.46
C GLY A 57 -15.39 -14.00 -9.26
N HIS A 58 -14.43 -13.43 -9.74
CA HIS A 58 -13.94 -12.11 -10.19
C HIS A 58 -14.50 -10.78 -9.67
N GLU A 59 -15.72 -10.61 -9.23
CA GLU A 59 -16.22 -9.29 -8.80
C GLU A 59 -16.66 -9.22 -7.32
N GLY A 60 -16.74 -10.37 -6.65
CA GLY A 60 -17.50 -10.46 -5.40
C GLY A 60 -16.80 -9.98 -4.15
N ILE A 61 -15.49 -10.25 -4.01
CA ILE A 61 -14.83 -10.19 -2.69
C ILE A 61 -14.40 -8.78 -2.35
N VAL A 62 -13.67 -8.10 -3.24
CA VAL A 62 -13.25 -6.71 -3.01
C VAL A 62 -14.47 -5.80 -2.93
N GLN A 63 -15.48 -5.99 -3.81
CA GLN A 63 -16.71 -5.19 -3.76
C GLN A 63 -17.57 -5.52 -2.54
N ARG A 64 -17.66 -6.78 -2.11
CA ARG A 64 -18.36 -7.19 -0.88
C ARG A 64 -17.64 -6.63 0.34
N PHE A 65 -16.31 -6.64 0.33
CA PHE A 65 -15.46 -6.08 1.37
C PHE A 65 -15.58 -4.55 1.43
N LEU A 66 -15.44 -3.86 0.29
CA LEU A 66 -15.62 -2.41 0.19
C LEU A 66 -17.04 -1.97 0.55
N ARG A 67 -18.05 -2.76 0.23
CA ARG A 67 -19.47 -2.50 0.59
C ARG A 67 -19.73 -2.70 2.08
N ARG A 68 -19.06 -3.66 2.72
CA ARG A 68 -19.20 -3.95 4.16
C ARG A 68 -18.47 -2.92 5.04
N PHE A 69 -17.34 -2.41 4.58
CA PHE A 69 -16.47 -1.54 5.37
C PHE A 69 -16.42 -0.08 4.90
N GLY A 70 -17.03 0.28 3.77
CA GLY A 70 -17.23 1.65 3.27
C GLY A 70 -15.94 2.40 2.87
N PRO A 71 -16.06 3.64 2.37
CA PRO A 71 -14.89 4.46 2.01
C PRO A 71 -14.24 5.04 3.28
N PHE A 72 -13.10 4.49 3.68
CA PHE A 72 -12.35 4.86 4.89
C PHE A 72 -11.44 6.08 4.68
N SER A 73 -12.01 7.25 4.44
CA SER A 73 -11.22 8.47 4.24
C SER A 73 -11.08 9.39 5.46
N LYS A 74 -11.87 9.17 6.51
CA LYS A 74 -11.84 10.01 7.73
C LYS A 74 -11.17 9.23 8.87
N GLY A 75 -9.94 9.59 9.23
CA GLY A 75 -9.22 9.02 10.37
C GLY A 75 -7.84 8.45 10.06
N TYR A 76 -7.33 8.62 8.83
CA TYR A 76 -6.03 8.07 8.43
C TYR A 76 -4.88 8.45 9.38
N VAL A 77 -4.83 9.70 9.83
CA VAL A 77 -3.80 10.17 10.78
C VAL A 77 -4.05 9.63 12.19
N GLU A 78 -5.31 9.58 12.63
CA GLU A 78 -5.69 9.03 13.92
C GLU A 78 -5.40 7.55 13.99
N THR A 79 -5.80 6.78 12.98
CA THR A 79 -5.46 5.36 12.85
C THR A 79 -3.94 5.13 12.78
N ALA A 80 -3.19 6.03 12.12
CA ALA A 80 -1.73 5.97 12.07
C ALA A 80 -1.08 6.24 13.44
N MET A 81 -1.75 6.95 14.34
CA MET A 81 -1.28 7.23 15.71
C MET A 81 -1.72 6.19 16.74
N GLU A 82 -2.81 5.46 16.48
CA GLU A 82 -3.28 4.42 17.40
C GLU A 82 -2.30 3.25 17.47
N GLU A 83 -2.03 2.79 18.69
CA GLU A 83 -1.43 1.48 18.91
C GLU A 83 -2.56 0.45 18.81
N ARG A 84 -2.68 -0.21 17.65
CA ARG A 84 -3.57 -1.37 17.60
C ARG A 84 -2.95 -2.48 18.44
N PRO A 85 -3.63 -2.96 19.52
CA PRO A 85 -3.19 -4.16 20.22
C PRO A 85 -3.39 -5.35 19.27
N GLY A 86 -2.33 -6.14 19.11
CA GLY A 86 -2.41 -7.39 18.36
C GLY A 86 -1.72 -7.39 17.00
N TYR A 87 -0.45 -6.98 16.92
CA TYR A 87 0.47 -7.68 16.02
C TYR A 87 0.67 -9.07 16.61
N VAL A 88 -0.25 -9.96 16.30
CA VAL A 88 -0.05 -11.38 16.34
C VAL A 88 1.30 -11.63 15.67
N ASN A 89 2.14 -12.48 16.25
CA ASN A 89 3.45 -12.90 15.80
C ASN A 89 3.82 -12.42 14.38
N GLY A 90 4.88 -11.61 14.22
CA GLY A 90 5.23 -10.99 12.94
C GLY A 90 5.34 -11.97 11.78
N ASP A 91 5.75 -13.21 12.05
CA ASP A 91 5.85 -14.29 11.05
C ASP A 91 4.46 -14.71 10.54
N LEU A 92 3.45 -14.80 11.42
CA LEU A 92 2.09 -15.08 11.03
C LEU A 92 1.52 -13.96 10.14
N TYR A 93 1.76 -12.69 10.51
CA TYR A 93 1.33 -11.56 9.69
C TYR A 93 1.96 -11.57 8.30
N ILE A 94 3.25 -11.87 8.18
CA ILE A 94 3.92 -12.01 6.89
C ILE A 94 3.33 -13.18 6.08
N SER A 95 3.09 -14.32 6.74
CA SER A 95 2.43 -15.46 6.11
C SER A 95 1.06 -15.09 5.54
N LEU A 96 0.28 -14.31 6.26
CA LEU A 96 -1.03 -13.81 5.79
C LEU A 96 -0.88 -12.84 4.59
N LEU A 97 0.11 -11.93 4.62
CA LEU A 97 0.38 -11.05 3.48
C LEU A 97 0.76 -11.84 2.22
N HIS A 98 1.55 -12.91 2.36
CA HIS A 98 1.90 -13.80 1.24
C HIS A 98 0.71 -14.57 0.66
N LYS A 99 -0.36 -14.75 1.42
CA LYS A 99 -1.62 -15.35 0.93
C LYS A 99 -2.54 -14.30 0.30
N VAL A 100 -2.71 -13.17 0.98
CA VAL A 100 -3.72 -12.16 0.63
C VAL A 100 -3.32 -11.28 -0.57
N ILE A 101 -2.07 -10.85 -0.64
CA ILE A 101 -1.61 -9.95 -1.73
C ILE A 101 -1.69 -10.62 -3.11
N PRO A 102 -1.27 -11.90 -3.30
CA PRO A 102 -1.47 -12.59 -4.58
C PRO A 102 -2.94 -12.69 -5.01
N ILE A 103 -3.87 -12.92 -4.07
CA ILE A 103 -5.31 -12.99 -4.38
C ILE A 103 -5.80 -11.68 -5.00
N PHE A 104 -5.40 -10.53 -4.44
CA PHE A 104 -5.72 -9.23 -5.06
C PHE A 104 -5.06 -9.07 -6.43
N ALA A 105 -3.81 -9.52 -6.57
CA ALA A 105 -3.09 -9.44 -7.83
C ALA A 105 -3.69 -10.32 -8.94
N GLU A 106 -4.27 -11.48 -8.60
CA GLU A 106 -4.95 -12.37 -9.54
C GLU A 106 -6.20 -11.75 -10.17
N GLN A 107 -6.84 -10.82 -9.48
CA GLN A 107 -7.97 -10.07 -10.05
C GLN A 107 -7.53 -9.17 -11.22
N GLY A 108 -6.26 -8.78 -11.28
CA GLY A 108 -5.73 -7.84 -12.26
C GLY A 108 -6.30 -6.44 -12.09
N ASP A 109 -5.70 -5.48 -12.80
CA ASP A 109 -6.16 -4.09 -12.81
C ASP A 109 -6.32 -3.49 -11.39
N VAL A 110 -5.31 -3.74 -10.55
CA VAL A 110 -5.26 -3.29 -9.16
C VAL A 110 -4.04 -2.42 -8.86
N VAL A 111 -4.22 -1.47 -7.94
CA VAL A 111 -3.14 -0.66 -7.35
C VAL A 111 -3.02 -1.03 -5.87
N ILE A 112 -1.90 -1.66 -5.50
CA ILE A 112 -1.62 -2.12 -4.14
C ILE A 112 -0.64 -1.17 -3.47
N ILE A 113 -0.99 -0.63 -2.30
CA ILE A 113 -0.14 0.32 -1.58
C ILE A 113 0.55 -0.34 -0.39
N GLY A 114 1.88 -0.46 -0.48
CA GLY A 114 2.74 -0.92 0.62
C GLY A 114 2.67 -2.40 0.93
N ARG A 115 2.77 -2.75 2.21
CA ARG A 115 2.71 -4.12 2.78
C ARG A 115 3.68 -5.13 2.14
N GLY A 116 4.78 -4.64 1.57
CA GLY A 116 5.77 -5.51 0.94
C GLY A 116 5.34 -6.06 -0.42
N GLY A 117 4.33 -5.47 -1.07
CA GLY A 117 3.83 -5.93 -2.36
C GLY A 117 4.92 -6.08 -3.42
N GLN A 118 5.94 -5.21 -3.42
CA GLN A 118 7.11 -5.30 -4.30
C GLN A 118 7.97 -6.55 -4.06
N TYR A 119 7.94 -7.14 -2.87
CA TYR A 119 8.66 -8.39 -2.59
C TYR A 119 7.81 -9.62 -2.87
N ILE A 120 6.53 -9.56 -2.48
CA ILE A 120 5.60 -10.68 -2.64
C ILE A 120 5.32 -10.96 -4.12
N LEU A 121 5.24 -9.92 -4.93
CA LEU A 121 4.92 -9.99 -6.37
C LEU A 121 6.15 -9.79 -7.26
N ALA A 122 7.38 -9.91 -6.72
CA ALA A 122 8.61 -9.62 -7.45
C ALA A 122 8.76 -10.43 -8.75
N GLU A 123 8.34 -11.70 -8.73
CA GLU A 123 8.48 -12.61 -9.87
C GLU A 123 7.26 -12.61 -10.81
N ARG A 124 6.25 -11.80 -10.50
CA ARG A 124 5.04 -11.73 -11.31
C ARG A 124 5.23 -10.79 -12.52
N PRO A 125 5.18 -11.30 -13.78
CA PRO A 125 5.62 -10.55 -14.96
C PRO A 125 4.70 -9.38 -15.35
N ASP A 126 3.42 -9.39 -14.94
CA ASP A 126 2.45 -8.33 -15.22
C ASP A 126 2.35 -7.29 -14.09
N THR A 127 3.36 -7.25 -13.21
CA THR A 127 3.39 -6.34 -12.06
C THR A 127 4.42 -5.23 -12.24
N PHE A 128 3.98 -4.00 -12.03
CA PHE A 128 4.82 -2.80 -12.04
C PHE A 128 5.06 -2.30 -10.62
N HIS A 129 6.32 -2.16 -10.24
CA HIS A 129 6.72 -1.70 -8.91
C HIS A 129 7.19 -0.24 -8.96
N PHE A 130 6.60 0.60 -8.13
CA PHE A 130 6.93 2.02 -8.00
C PHE A 130 7.38 2.35 -6.58
N LEU A 131 8.36 3.25 -6.46
CA LEU A 131 8.78 3.81 -5.18
C LEU A 131 8.60 5.32 -5.18
N MET A 132 7.95 5.86 -4.15
CA MET A 132 7.90 7.30 -3.90
C MET A 132 8.84 7.69 -2.78
N ILE A 133 9.73 8.63 -3.07
CA ILE A 133 10.67 9.22 -2.11
C ILE A 133 10.48 10.73 -2.00
N ALA A 134 10.72 11.26 -0.80
CA ALA A 134 10.82 12.70 -0.57
C ALA A 134 11.71 12.98 0.66
N ASN A 135 12.36 14.15 0.71
CA ASN A 135 13.08 14.58 1.90
C ASN A 135 12.11 14.81 3.07
N ILE A 136 12.64 14.82 4.28
CA ILE A 136 11.81 14.92 5.49
C ILE A 136 10.98 16.21 5.53
N GLU A 137 11.53 17.33 5.08
CA GLU A 137 10.84 18.61 5.08
C GLU A 137 9.63 18.62 4.16
N ASN A 138 9.75 18.07 2.96
CA ASN A 138 8.65 17.97 2.02
C ASN A 138 7.57 17.01 2.53
N ARG A 139 7.96 15.91 3.17
CA ARG A 139 7.01 14.96 3.78
C ARG A 139 6.24 15.59 4.94
N ILE A 140 6.92 16.36 5.80
CA ILE A 140 6.27 17.10 6.89
C ILE A 140 5.29 18.12 6.32
N ARG A 141 5.72 18.93 5.34
CA ARG A 141 4.85 19.91 4.70
C ARG A 141 3.62 19.26 4.09
N PHE A 142 3.78 18.19 3.33
CA PHE A 142 2.67 17.43 2.76
C PHE A 142 1.67 16.98 3.84
N MET A 143 2.18 16.44 4.96
CA MET A 143 1.34 15.99 6.07
C MET A 143 0.56 17.15 6.71
N MET A 144 1.22 18.30 6.92
CA MET A 144 0.58 19.49 7.48
C MET A 144 -0.55 20.00 6.57
N GLU A 145 -0.28 20.15 5.29
CA GLU A 145 -1.23 20.69 4.30
C GLU A 145 -2.40 19.72 4.03
N HIS A 146 -2.10 18.44 3.91
CA HIS A 146 -3.08 17.44 3.48
C HIS A 146 -3.99 16.93 4.63
N TYR A 147 -3.44 16.88 5.86
CA TYR A 147 -4.15 16.37 7.03
C TYR A 147 -4.47 17.43 8.08
N ASN A 148 -4.14 18.69 7.82
CA ASN A 148 -4.37 19.83 8.72
C ASN A 148 -3.86 19.58 10.14
N ILE A 149 -2.61 19.12 10.25
CA ILE A 149 -1.91 18.85 11.51
C ILE A 149 -0.69 19.75 11.64
N ASP A 150 -0.26 20.00 12.88
CA ASP A 150 0.95 20.78 13.14
C ASP A 150 2.23 19.99 12.78
N ARG A 151 3.36 20.73 12.69
CA ARG A 151 4.67 20.17 12.36
C ARG A 151 5.12 19.06 13.32
N LYS A 152 4.90 19.23 14.62
CA LYS A 152 5.32 18.27 15.65
C LYS A 152 4.58 16.96 15.50
N LYS A 153 3.28 17.03 15.28
CA LYS A 153 2.43 15.86 15.02
C LYS A 153 2.81 15.19 13.70
N ALA A 154 3.04 15.97 12.64
CA ALA A 154 3.48 15.45 11.35
C ALA A 154 4.80 14.67 11.46
N GLN A 155 5.81 15.24 12.12
CA GLN A 155 7.10 14.58 12.37
C GLN A 155 6.91 13.26 13.16
N ALA A 156 6.17 13.31 14.26
CA ALA A 156 5.94 12.13 15.11
C ALA A 156 5.26 10.98 14.35
N VAL A 157 4.26 11.31 13.51
CA VAL A 157 3.57 10.31 12.67
C VAL A 157 4.55 9.73 11.63
N ILE A 158 5.33 10.55 10.95
CA ILE A 158 6.32 10.09 9.97
C ILE A 158 7.33 9.15 10.62
N ASP A 159 7.87 9.51 11.78
CA ASP A 159 8.87 8.70 12.48
C ASP A 159 8.28 7.34 12.92
N LYS A 160 7.07 7.35 13.47
CA LYS A 160 6.36 6.14 13.88
C LYS A 160 6.11 5.21 12.68
N GLN A 161 5.61 5.75 11.58
CA GLN A 161 5.28 4.97 10.39
C GLN A 161 6.54 4.46 9.65
N ASN A 162 7.62 5.25 9.63
CA ASN A 162 8.89 4.78 9.11
C ASN A 162 9.42 3.59 9.93
N LYS A 163 9.39 3.65 11.27
CA LYS A 163 9.79 2.53 12.13
C LYS A 163 8.96 1.27 11.84
N ARG A 164 7.63 1.42 11.70
CA ARG A 164 6.74 0.30 11.36
C ARG A 164 7.08 -0.31 9.99
N ARG A 165 7.30 0.54 8.98
CA ARG A 165 7.72 0.09 7.64
C ARG A 165 9.02 -0.69 7.69
N LEU A 166 10.03 -0.18 8.39
CA LEU A 166 11.32 -0.85 8.52
C LEU A 166 11.20 -2.19 9.27
N SER A 167 10.38 -2.25 10.33
CA SER A 167 10.10 -3.50 11.04
C SER A 167 9.45 -4.52 10.10
N LEU A 168 8.44 -4.11 9.34
CA LEU A 168 7.77 -4.98 8.37
C LEU A 168 8.78 -5.55 7.36
N TYR A 169 9.65 -4.73 6.79
CA TYR A 169 10.62 -5.20 5.79
C TYR A 169 11.69 -6.14 6.36
N ARG A 170 12.05 -6.00 7.63
CA ARG A 170 12.92 -6.96 8.33
C ARG A 170 12.32 -8.36 8.41
N TYR A 171 11.01 -8.48 8.58
CA TYR A 171 10.32 -9.78 8.54
C TYR A 171 10.36 -10.42 7.15
N PHE A 172 10.48 -9.64 6.07
CA PHE A 172 10.79 -10.16 4.74
C PHE A 172 12.30 -10.49 4.54
N GLY A 173 13.12 -10.37 5.58
CA GLY A 173 14.58 -10.52 5.48
C GLY A 173 15.26 -9.40 4.69
N ARG A 174 14.59 -8.24 4.54
CA ARG A 174 15.06 -7.15 3.68
C ARG A 174 15.58 -5.96 4.48
N THR A 175 16.75 -5.45 4.04
CA THR A 175 17.33 -4.19 4.49
C THR A 175 17.48 -3.17 3.35
N ASP A 176 17.17 -3.59 2.13
CA ASP A 176 17.36 -2.90 0.85
C ASP A 176 16.08 -2.20 0.32
N TYR A 177 15.16 -1.89 1.20
CA TYR A 177 13.78 -1.48 0.91
C TYR A 177 13.61 -0.20 0.05
N ASP A 178 14.59 0.67 -0.02
CA ASP A 178 14.55 1.89 -0.83
C ASP A 178 15.57 1.83 -1.98
N GLN A 179 16.10 0.66 -2.33
CA GLN A 179 17.02 0.50 -3.47
C GLN A 179 16.27 0.61 -4.80
N ALA A 180 16.81 1.41 -5.70
CA ALA A 180 16.16 1.72 -6.98
C ALA A 180 15.93 0.48 -7.86
N GLU A 181 16.79 -0.51 -7.74
CA GLU A 181 16.80 -1.76 -8.52
C GLU A 181 15.57 -2.63 -8.28
N LEU A 182 14.87 -2.41 -7.16
CA LEU A 182 13.62 -3.12 -6.82
C LEU A 182 12.40 -2.58 -7.58
N TYR A 183 12.55 -1.45 -8.28
CA TYR A 183 11.41 -0.71 -8.81
C TYR A 183 11.58 -0.39 -10.29
N HIS A 184 10.48 -0.45 -11.02
CA HIS A 184 10.42 -0.02 -12.42
C HIS A 184 10.59 1.50 -12.56
N LEU A 185 10.19 2.27 -11.53
CA LEU A 185 10.36 3.72 -11.49
C LEU A 185 10.41 4.23 -10.05
N VAL A 186 11.37 5.12 -9.78
CA VAL A 186 11.49 5.85 -8.52
C VAL A 186 11.04 7.29 -8.72
N LEU A 187 9.99 7.69 -8.03
CA LEU A 187 9.36 9.00 -8.12
C LEU A 187 9.88 9.91 -6.98
N ASN A 188 10.74 10.87 -7.33
CA ASN A 188 11.26 11.84 -6.36
C ASN A 188 10.32 13.04 -6.25
N MET A 189 9.48 13.05 -5.21
CA MET A 189 8.48 14.09 -4.96
C MET A 189 9.07 15.42 -4.48
N ASN A 190 10.40 15.54 -4.35
CA ASN A 190 11.05 16.85 -4.24
C ASN A 190 11.18 17.56 -5.59
N ARG A 191 11.05 16.83 -6.70
CA ARG A 191 11.32 17.29 -8.07
C ARG A 191 10.10 17.17 -8.99
N LEU A 192 9.13 16.32 -8.64
CA LEU A 192 7.95 16.06 -9.44
C LEU A 192 6.71 16.66 -8.77
N GLN A 193 5.82 17.20 -9.58
CA GLN A 193 4.46 17.47 -9.17
C GLN A 193 3.65 16.17 -9.19
N LEU A 194 2.57 16.12 -8.41
CA LEU A 194 1.75 14.91 -8.32
C LEU A 194 1.17 14.50 -9.68
N ASP A 195 0.74 15.46 -10.48
CA ASP A 195 0.17 15.21 -11.82
C ASP A 195 1.16 14.57 -12.76
N ASP A 196 2.41 15.04 -12.75
CA ASP A 196 3.50 14.45 -13.55
C ASP A 196 3.80 13.01 -13.11
N ALA A 197 3.79 12.76 -11.80
CA ALA A 197 3.99 11.43 -11.24
C ALA A 197 2.86 10.46 -11.66
N VAL A 198 1.60 10.89 -11.60
CA VAL A 198 0.44 10.11 -12.08
C VAL A 198 0.60 9.77 -13.56
N GLN A 199 0.90 10.76 -14.41
CA GLN A 199 1.09 10.55 -15.85
C GLN A 199 2.24 9.59 -16.14
N ALA A 200 3.37 9.70 -15.43
CA ALA A 200 4.51 8.80 -15.62
C ALA A 200 4.15 7.34 -15.31
N VAL A 201 3.43 7.11 -14.20
CA VAL A 201 2.94 5.77 -13.84
C VAL A 201 1.96 5.24 -14.89
N CYS A 202 0.93 6.01 -15.23
CA CYS A 202 -0.09 5.59 -16.19
C CYS A 202 0.53 5.27 -17.56
N ARG A 203 1.44 6.10 -18.07
CA ARG A 203 2.11 5.85 -19.35
C ARG A 203 2.97 4.58 -19.37
N LEU A 204 3.60 4.25 -18.24
CA LEU A 204 4.43 3.04 -18.16
C LEU A 204 3.57 1.77 -18.17
N VAL A 205 2.42 1.81 -17.50
CA VAL A 205 1.50 0.66 -17.33
C VAL A 205 0.63 0.43 -18.57
N SER A 206 0.29 1.49 -19.32
CA SER A 206 -0.57 1.42 -20.52
C SER A 206 0.18 1.01 -21.80
N ARG A 207 1.41 0.57 -21.68
CA ARG A 207 2.17 0.01 -22.82
C ARG A 207 1.82 -1.47 -23.00
#